data_da9aca1ffebe125a7336c4dc2a4118ca
#
_entry.id   da9aca1ffebe125a7336c4dc2a4118ca
#
_cell.length_a   1.000
_cell.length_b   1.000
_cell.length_c   1.000
_cell.angle_alpha   90.00
_cell.angle_beta   90.00
_cell.angle_gamma   90.00
#
_symmetry.space_group_name_H-M   'P 1'
#
loop_
_entity.id
_entity.type
_entity.pdbx_description
1 polymer ?
#
loop_
_entity_poly.entity_id
_entity_poly.type
_entity_poly.pdbx_seq_one_letter_code
_entity_poly.pdbx_strand_id
1 'polypeptide(L)'
;MLYYLMLVPAVLSTAVIYFLSPALSYWWLLPVLLGCFVAANLVYVLLMFVCSLFAGPNRMYDRISPFYLALTLALDGWILALCRIKIHVEGLEKVPTDSEFLFVSNHRSNFDPMVQWWVLRRWPLAFVSKPSNMRKFVIGPFVRRCCFLPIDRENARNALTTINAAANLIRAHVCSFAIYPEGTRSKSSELLPWHAGSLKIAQKAGVPIVVGTVEGTERIAHNVPWRRSHVYVRIREVIPAATVKATTTSALTEDICGKMRAALGK
;
A
#
# COMPACT_ATOMS: atom_id res chain seq x y z
N MET A 1 0.96 10.88 -11.51
CA MET A 1 0.48 10.27 -12.77
C MET A 1 -1.05 10.36 -12.89
N LEU A 2 -1.86 9.81 -11.98
CA LEU A 2 -3.33 9.90 -12.07
C LEU A 2 -3.85 11.34 -11.96
N TYR A 3 -3.19 12.22 -11.22
CA TYR A 3 -3.54 13.64 -11.17
C TYR A 3 -3.59 14.25 -12.57
N TYR A 4 -2.57 14.01 -13.38
CA TYR A 4 -2.57 14.45 -14.78
C TYR A 4 -3.62 13.71 -15.62
N LEU A 5 -3.87 12.42 -15.33
CA LEU A 5 -4.85 11.59 -16.00
C LEU A 5 -6.29 12.12 -15.80
N MET A 6 -6.57 12.79 -14.68
CA MET A 6 -7.88 13.41 -14.40
C MET A 6 -7.93 14.88 -14.83
N LEU A 7 -6.83 15.60 -14.66
CA LEU A 7 -6.77 17.02 -15.00
C LEU A 7 -6.74 17.24 -16.51
N VAL A 8 -5.97 16.44 -17.25
CA VAL A 8 -5.84 16.59 -18.72
C VAL A 8 -7.19 16.41 -19.43
N PRO A 9 -7.98 15.34 -19.22
CA PRO A 9 -9.31 15.24 -19.79
C PRO A 9 -10.22 16.39 -19.38
N ALA A 10 -10.17 16.84 -18.13
CA ALA A 10 -10.99 17.95 -17.66
C ALA A 10 -10.65 19.26 -18.41
N VAL A 11 -9.36 19.56 -18.59
CA VAL A 11 -8.91 20.73 -19.33
C VAL A 11 -9.31 20.65 -20.81
N LEU A 12 -9.07 19.47 -21.44
CA LEU A 12 -9.46 19.26 -22.85
C LEU A 12 -10.97 19.38 -23.06
N SER A 13 -11.77 18.75 -22.19
CA SER A 13 -13.24 18.83 -22.26
C SER A 13 -13.71 20.28 -22.06
N THR A 14 -13.10 21.02 -21.13
CA THR A 14 -13.41 22.43 -20.90
C THR A 14 -13.09 23.27 -22.14
N ALA A 15 -11.94 23.04 -22.77
CA ALA A 15 -11.55 23.71 -23.98
C ALA A 15 -12.55 23.42 -25.12
N VAL A 16 -12.90 22.16 -25.33
CA VAL A 16 -13.89 21.74 -26.34
C VAL A 16 -15.24 22.43 -26.10
N ILE A 17 -15.75 22.41 -24.86
CA ILE A 17 -17.01 23.06 -24.51
C ILE A 17 -16.96 24.57 -24.81
N TYR A 18 -15.86 25.23 -24.45
CA TYR A 18 -15.67 26.66 -24.70
C TYR A 18 -15.68 27.01 -26.20
N PHE A 19 -14.95 26.20 -27.01
CA PHE A 19 -14.91 26.42 -28.48
C PHE A 19 -16.25 26.13 -29.19
N LEU A 20 -17.00 25.13 -28.68
CA LEU A 20 -18.31 24.77 -29.24
C LEU A 20 -19.45 25.69 -28.77
N SER A 21 -19.21 26.52 -27.75
CA SER A 21 -20.21 27.41 -27.16
C SER A 21 -19.75 28.87 -27.19
N PRO A 22 -19.71 29.53 -28.37
CA PRO A 22 -19.18 30.90 -28.50
C PRO A 22 -19.86 31.96 -27.63
N ALA A 23 -21.09 31.67 -27.16
CA ALA A 23 -21.84 32.55 -26.28
C ALA A 23 -21.41 32.39 -24.80
N LEU A 24 -20.52 31.43 -24.50
CA LEU A 24 -20.09 31.18 -23.14
C LEU A 24 -19.12 32.27 -22.69
N SER A 25 -19.50 33.07 -21.70
CA SER A 25 -18.60 34.03 -21.08
C SER A 25 -17.43 33.35 -20.39
N TYR A 26 -16.24 33.96 -20.39
CA TYR A 26 -15.02 33.46 -19.76
C TYR A 26 -15.18 33.16 -18.25
N TRP A 27 -16.15 33.78 -17.59
CA TRP A 27 -16.49 33.50 -16.18
C TRP A 27 -16.94 32.06 -15.96
N TRP A 28 -17.48 31.38 -16.99
CA TRP A 28 -17.90 29.98 -16.92
C TRP A 28 -16.76 28.99 -17.06
N LEU A 29 -15.56 29.39 -17.45
CA LEU A 29 -14.43 28.47 -17.61
C LEU A 29 -14.10 27.72 -16.31
N LEU A 30 -14.11 28.42 -15.17
CA LEU A 30 -13.80 27.79 -13.88
C LEU A 30 -14.89 26.81 -13.41
N PRO A 31 -16.19 27.16 -13.43
CA PRO A 31 -17.26 26.20 -13.14
C PRO A 31 -17.26 24.99 -14.08
N VAL A 32 -17.05 25.19 -15.39
CA VAL A 32 -16.99 24.11 -16.38
C VAL A 32 -15.79 23.20 -16.11
N LEU A 33 -14.61 23.75 -15.85
CA LEU A 33 -13.42 22.97 -15.51
C LEU A 33 -13.65 22.12 -14.26
N LEU A 34 -14.24 22.71 -13.22
CA LEU A 34 -14.57 21.98 -12.00
C LEU A 34 -15.58 20.85 -12.28
N GLY A 35 -16.61 21.13 -13.07
CA GLY A 35 -17.60 20.14 -13.49
C GLY A 35 -16.96 18.98 -14.27
N CYS A 36 -16.13 19.29 -15.26
CA CYS A 36 -15.39 18.27 -16.03
C CYS A 36 -14.44 17.46 -15.14
N PHE A 37 -13.78 18.10 -14.19
CA PHE A 37 -12.91 17.42 -13.24
C PHE A 37 -13.70 16.44 -12.34
N VAL A 38 -14.84 16.87 -11.80
CA VAL A 38 -15.74 16.00 -11.01
C VAL A 38 -16.24 14.85 -11.87
N ALA A 39 -16.68 15.12 -13.12
CA ALA A 39 -17.16 14.09 -14.04
C ALA A 39 -16.06 13.04 -14.34
N ALA A 40 -14.82 13.46 -14.60
CA ALA A 40 -13.70 12.55 -14.83
C ALA A 40 -13.44 11.64 -13.61
N ASN A 41 -13.55 12.17 -12.39
CA ASN A 41 -13.43 11.37 -11.16
C ASN A 41 -14.59 10.38 -11.01
N LEU A 42 -15.82 10.78 -11.33
CA LEU A 42 -16.98 9.89 -11.28
C LEU A 42 -16.85 8.75 -12.29
N VAL A 43 -16.38 9.04 -13.52
CA VAL A 43 -16.09 8.02 -14.54
C VAL A 43 -15.03 7.04 -14.04
N TYR A 44 -13.98 7.54 -13.39
CA TYR A 44 -12.97 6.64 -12.81
C TYR A 44 -13.52 5.75 -11.69
N VAL A 45 -14.32 6.32 -10.79
CA VAL A 45 -14.99 5.53 -9.73
C VAL A 45 -15.93 4.48 -10.33
N LEU A 46 -16.68 4.85 -11.38
CA LEU A 46 -17.54 3.92 -12.12
C LEU A 46 -16.71 2.81 -12.78
N LEU A 47 -15.59 3.13 -13.40
CA LEU A 47 -14.66 2.16 -13.95
C LEU A 47 -14.17 1.17 -12.87
N MET A 48 -13.73 1.68 -11.72
CA MET A 48 -13.32 0.85 -10.59
C MET A 48 -14.47 -0.06 -10.13
N PHE A 49 -15.68 0.47 -10.03
CA PHE A 49 -16.86 -0.30 -9.67
C PHE A 49 -17.12 -1.42 -10.70
N VAL A 50 -17.19 -1.10 -11.98
CA VAL A 50 -17.41 -2.08 -13.06
C VAL A 50 -16.31 -3.16 -13.04
N CYS A 51 -15.04 -2.76 -12.96
CA CYS A 51 -13.92 -3.72 -12.85
C CYS A 51 -14.05 -4.62 -11.61
N SER A 52 -14.59 -4.11 -10.50
CA SER A 52 -14.77 -4.90 -9.28
C SER A 52 -15.74 -6.08 -9.47
N LEU A 53 -16.74 -5.94 -10.37
CA LEU A 53 -17.71 -6.99 -10.68
C LEU A 53 -17.05 -8.18 -11.42
N PHE A 54 -16.01 -7.92 -12.20
CA PHE A 54 -15.26 -8.94 -12.96
C PHE A 54 -14.10 -9.56 -12.16
N ALA A 55 -13.79 -9.05 -10.98
CA ALA A 55 -12.70 -9.59 -10.16
C ALA A 55 -13.07 -10.86 -9.39
N GLY A 56 -14.26 -11.40 -9.54
CA GLY A 56 -14.74 -12.62 -8.90
C GLY A 56 -14.93 -12.51 -7.38
N PRO A 57 -16.07 -12.97 -6.85
CA PRO A 57 -16.33 -12.94 -5.42
C PRO A 57 -15.43 -13.96 -4.70
N ASN A 58 -14.83 -13.54 -3.58
CA ASN A 58 -14.08 -14.38 -2.62
C ASN A 58 -12.95 -15.27 -3.18
N ARG A 59 -12.54 -15.06 -4.43
CA ARG A 59 -11.42 -15.81 -5.03
C ARG A 59 -10.09 -15.20 -4.58
N MET A 60 -9.17 -16.05 -4.15
CA MET A 60 -7.75 -15.73 -3.96
C MET A 60 -7.00 -16.02 -5.25
N TYR A 61 -6.01 -15.21 -5.56
CA TYR A 61 -5.24 -15.29 -6.80
C TYR A 61 -3.80 -15.67 -6.52
N ASP A 62 -3.22 -16.44 -7.42
CA ASP A 62 -1.84 -16.94 -7.39
C ASP A 62 -0.87 -16.12 -8.26
N ARG A 63 -1.39 -15.04 -8.88
CA ARG A 63 -0.59 -14.07 -9.65
C ARG A 63 -1.19 -12.67 -9.56
N ILE A 64 -0.32 -11.68 -9.56
CA ILE A 64 -0.75 -10.28 -9.62
C ILE A 64 -1.28 -9.99 -11.03
N SER A 65 -2.44 -9.35 -11.11
CA SER A 65 -2.94 -8.80 -12.36
C SER A 65 -2.34 -7.42 -12.61
N PRO A 66 -1.54 -7.22 -13.68
CA PRO A 66 -0.95 -5.91 -13.98
C PRO A 66 -2.00 -4.81 -14.17
N PHE A 67 -3.14 -5.15 -14.75
CA PHE A 67 -4.25 -4.22 -14.96
C PHE A 67 -4.82 -3.72 -13.62
N TYR A 68 -5.17 -4.63 -12.70
CA TYR A 68 -5.70 -4.26 -11.39
C TYR A 68 -4.65 -3.54 -10.53
N LEU A 69 -3.39 -3.96 -10.62
CA LEU A 69 -2.29 -3.28 -9.93
C LEU A 69 -2.13 -1.83 -10.42
N ALA A 70 -2.13 -1.61 -11.73
CA ALA A 70 -2.02 -0.28 -12.32
C ALA A 70 -3.17 0.65 -11.88
N LEU A 71 -4.42 0.16 -11.93
CA LEU A 71 -5.59 0.91 -11.47
C LEU A 71 -5.49 1.23 -9.97
N THR A 72 -5.09 0.24 -9.14
CA THR A 72 -5.00 0.45 -7.70
C THR A 72 -3.89 1.43 -7.34
N LEU A 73 -2.71 1.30 -7.94
CA LEU A 73 -1.62 2.26 -7.72
C LEU A 73 -1.94 3.66 -8.24
N ALA A 74 -2.70 3.76 -9.34
CA ALA A 74 -3.17 5.04 -9.83
C ALA A 74 -4.13 5.71 -8.83
N LEU A 75 -5.09 4.95 -8.28
CA LEU A 75 -5.99 5.42 -7.22
C LEU A 75 -5.20 5.82 -5.95
N ASP A 76 -4.25 4.99 -5.56
CA ASP A 76 -3.40 5.23 -4.39
C ASP A 76 -2.65 6.55 -4.52
N GLY A 77 -1.93 6.75 -5.61
CA GLY A 77 -1.23 8.00 -5.90
C GLY A 77 -2.16 9.22 -5.97
N TRP A 78 -3.40 9.03 -6.48
CA TRP A 78 -4.41 10.07 -6.50
C TRP A 78 -4.87 10.46 -5.09
N ILE A 79 -5.18 9.49 -4.24
CA ILE A 79 -5.57 9.74 -2.84
C ILE A 79 -4.44 10.43 -2.09
N LEU A 80 -3.19 9.97 -2.26
CA LEU A 80 -2.01 10.59 -1.63
C LEU A 80 -1.84 12.06 -2.06
N ALA A 81 -2.09 12.36 -3.34
CA ALA A 81 -2.04 13.73 -3.88
C ALA A 81 -3.18 14.61 -3.33
N LEU A 82 -4.43 14.11 -3.33
CA LEU A 82 -5.59 14.81 -2.77
C LEU A 82 -5.41 15.11 -1.28
N CYS A 83 -4.86 14.16 -0.53
CA CYS A 83 -4.54 14.33 0.88
C CYS A 83 -3.32 15.21 1.11
N ARG A 84 -2.74 15.79 0.04
CA ARG A 84 -1.57 16.70 0.10
C ARG A 84 -0.40 16.09 0.86
N ILE A 85 -0.15 14.78 0.67
CA ILE A 85 0.92 14.05 1.35
C ILE A 85 2.24 14.28 0.60
N LYS A 86 3.25 14.75 1.33
CA LYS A 86 4.63 14.83 0.86
C LYS A 86 5.42 13.69 1.49
N ILE A 87 5.80 12.72 0.68
CA ILE A 87 6.56 11.56 1.12
C ILE A 87 8.06 11.86 0.99
N HIS A 88 8.79 11.64 2.08
CA HIS A 88 10.23 11.67 2.15
C HIS A 88 10.72 10.23 2.27
N VAL A 89 11.59 9.81 1.36
CA VAL A 89 12.09 8.43 1.30
C VAL A 89 13.59 8.41 1.51
N GLU A 90 14.06 7.53 2.37
CA GLU A 90 15.48 7.32 2.65
C GLU A 90 15.80 5.82 2.58
N GLY A 91 16.95 5.45 2.02
CA GLY A 91 17.46 4.07 2.00
C GLY A 91 16.79 3.15 0.98
N LEU A 92 16.03 3.69 0.02
CA LEU A 92 15.32 2.88 -0.99
C LEU A 92 16.28 2.04 -1.85
N GLU A 93 17.52 2.50 -2.02
CA GLU A 93 18.60 1.82 -2.73
C GLU A 93 19.04 0.51 -2.06
N LYS A 94 18.69 0.31 -0.78
CA LYS A 94 19.01 -0.93 -0.04
C LYS A 94 18.07 -2.08 -0.39
N VAL A 95 16.88 -1.77 -0.92
CA VAL A 95 15.87 -2.80 -1.24
C VAL A 95 16.38 -3.69 -2.36
N PRO A 96 16.41 -5.03 -2.18
CA PRO A 96 16.86 -5.95 -3.21
C PRO A 96 16.10 -5.78 -4.53
N THR A 97 16.82 -5.85 -5.65
CA THR A 97 16.24 -5.77 -7.00
C THR A 97 16.29 -7.11 -7.73
N ASP A 98 17.05 -8.06 -7.21
CA ASP A 98 17.36 -9.37 -7.77
C ASP A 98 16.64 -10.52 -7.07
N SER A 99 15.91 -10.22 -6.01
CA SER A 99 15.16 -11.20 -5.23
C SER A 99 13.90 -10.60 -4.61
N GLU A 100 12.91 -11.44 -4.35
CA GLU A 100 11.78 -11.08 -3.50
C GLU A 100 12.24 -10.95 -2.04
N PHE A 101 11.40 -10.28 -1.24
CA PHE A 101 11.67 -10.00 0.16
C PHE A 101 10.39 -9.98 1.00
N LEU A 102 10.56 -10.05 2.31
CA LEU A 102 9.53 -9.69 3.27
C LEU A 102 9.77 -8.27 3.78
N PHE A 103 8.87 -7.35 3.48
CA PHE A 103 8.91 -5.99 4.03
C PHE A 103 8.22 -5.95 5.39
N VAL A 104 8.91 -5.44 6.38
CA VAL A 104 8.44 -5.36 7.77
C VAL A 104 8.50 -3.93 8.25
N SER A 105 7.40 -3.41 8.80
CA SER A 105 7.31 -2.02 9.25
C SER A 105 6.41 -1.88 10.48
N ASN A 106 6.55 -0.75 11.19
CA ASN A 106 5.60 -0.31 12.21
C ASN A 106 4.26 0.09 11.59
N HIS A 107 3.18 0.05 12.38
CA HIS A 107 1.83 0.36 11.92
C HIS A 107 1.16 1.42 12.79
N ARG A 108 0.90 2.59 12.23
CA ARG A 108 0.33 3.76 12.94
C ARG A 108 -0.99 4.24 12.35
N SER A 109 -1.21 4.04 11.05
CA SER A 109 -2.32 4.63 10.33
C SER A 109 -2.86 3.71 9.24
N ASN A 110 -4.11 3.94 8.83
CA ASN A 110 -4.66 3.32 7.63
C ASN A 110 -3.93 3.76 6.34
N PHE A 111 -3.19 4.86 6.40
CA PHE A 111 -2.41 5.36 5.27
C PHE A 111 -1.04 4.67 5.13
N ASP A 112 -0.56 3.93 6.15
CA ASP A 112 0.75 3.27 6.07
C ASP A 112 0.86 2.33 4.86
N PRO A 113 -0.09 1.39 4.61
CA PRO A 113 -0.02 0.51 3.46
C PRO A 113 0.00 1.29 2.14
N MET A 114 -0.81 2.35 2.02
CA MET A 114 -0.90 3.17 0.82
C MET A 114 0.45 3.86 0.55
N VAL A 115 0.99 4.55 1.55
CA VAL A 115 2.28 5.25 1.42
C VAL A 115 3.41 4.28 1.09
N GLN A 116 3.48 3.15 1.79
CA GLN A 116 4.54 2.16 1.59
C GLN A 116 4.39 1.44 0.24
N TRP A 117 3.17 1.11 -0.17
CA TRP A 117 2.93 0.53 -1.49
C TRP A 117 3.31 1.49 -2.61
N TRP A 118 2.98 2.77 -2.46
CA TRP A 118 3.40 3.81 -3.41
C TRP A 118 4.92 3.98 -3.48
N VAL A 119 5.62 3.96 -2.35
CA VAL A 119 7.09 4.03 -2.28
C VAL A 119 7.73 2.81 -2.94
N LEU A 120 7.22 1.62 -2.64
CA LEU A 120 7.75 0.35 -3.12
C LEU A 120 7.12 -0.14 -4.44
N ARG A 121 6.42 0.72 -5.19
CA ARG A 121 5.66 0.36 -6.40
C ARG A 121 6.49 -0.21 -7.56
N ARG A 122 7.82 -0.13 -7.48
CA ARG A 122 8.73 -0.75 -8.46
C ARG A 122 8.80 -2.27 -8.29
N TRP A 123 8.50 -2.77 -7.11
CA TRP A 123 8.49 -4.19 -6.79
C TRP A 123 7.05 -4.69 -6.79
N PRO A 124 6.80 -5.88 -7.35
CA PRO A 124 5.52 -6.56 -7.12
C PRO A 124 5.37 -6.83 -5.61
N LEU A 125 4.50 -6.08 -4.94
CA LEU A 125 4.33 -6.14 -3.48
C LEU A 125 2.88 -6.39 -3.11
N ALA A 126 2.64 -7.41 -2.31
CA ALA A 126 1.34 -7.69 -1.71
C ALA A 126 1.39 -7.50 -0.19
N PHE A 127 0.24 -7.33 0.44
CA PHE A 127 0.15 -7.16 1.90
C PHE A 127 -0.60 -8.30 2.56
N VAL A 128 -0.12 -8.69 3.73
CA VAL A 128 -0.92 -9.47 4.67
C VAL A 128 -1.85 -8.50 5.41
N SER A 129 -3.16 -8.71 5.29
CA SER A 129 -4.16 -7.72 5.69
C SER A 129 -5.31 -8.35 6.50
N LYS A 130 -6.11 -7.51 7.18
CA LYS A 130 -7.28 -7.98 7.92
C LYS A 130 -8.34 -8.56 6.96
N PRO A 131 -9.02 -9.68 7.32
CA PRO A 131 -10.05 -10.30 6.47
C PRO A 131 -11.17 -9.36 6.03
N SER A 132 -11.54 -8.39 6.89
CA SER A 132 -12.55 -7.39 6.54
C SER A 132 -12.17 -6.50 5.35
N ASN A 133 -10.88 -6.28 5.08
CA ASN A 133 -10.44 -5.51 3.91
C ASN A 133 -10.70 -6.25 2.61
N MET A 134 -10.64 -7.60 2.62
CA MET A 134 -10.95 -8.43 1.46
C MET A 134 -12.43 -8.43 1.10
N ARG A 135 -13.31 -8.07 2.05
CA ARG A 135 -14.77 -8.02 1.88
C ARG A 135 -15.30 -6.65 1.53
N LYS A 136 -14.47 -5.61 1.53
CA LYS A 136 -14.88 -4.27 1.10
C LYS A 136 -15.32 -4.29 -0.36
N PHE A 137 -16.50 -3.71 -0.64
CA PHE A 137 -17.22 -3.86 -1.89
C PHE A 137 -16.37 -3.59 -3.15
N VAL A 138 -15.74 -2.44 -3.30
CA VAL A 138 -14.89 -2.13 -4.47
C VAL A 138 -13.45 -2.53 -4.23
N ILE A 139 -12.87 -2.14 -3.08
CA ILE A 139 -11.44 -2.29 -2.81
C ILE A 139 -11.06 -3.77 -2.61
N GLY A 140 -11.93 -4.58 -1.98
CA GLY A 140 -11.66 -5.99 -1.72
C GLY A 140 -11.30 -6.79 -2.97
N PRO A 141 -12.09 -6.74 -4.06
CA PRO A 141 -11.74 -7.35 -5.34
C PRO A 141 -10.36 -6.92 -5.86
N PHE A 142 -10.03 -5.64 -5.80
CA PHE A 142 -8.76 -5.13 -6.30
C PHE A 142 -7.56 -5.64 -5.52
N VAL A 143 -7.60 -5.58 -4.17
CA VAL A 143 -6.47 -6.08 -3.36
C VAL A 143 -6.30 -7.59 -3.50
N ARG A 144 -7.39 -8.37 -3.69
CA ARG A 144 -7.29 -9.80 -3.99
C ARG A 144 -6.59 -10.06 -5.33
N ARG A 145 -6.90 -9.27 -6.38
CA ARG A 145 -6.22 -9.34 -7.70
C ARG A 145 -4.76 -8.92 -7.63
N CYS A 146 -4.36 -8.23 -6.55
CA CYS A 146 -2.98 -7.90 -6.22
C CYS A 146 -2.35 -8.88 -5.22
N CYS A 147 -2.91 -10.10 -5.07
CA CYS A 147 -2.41 -11.17 -4.20
C CYS A 147 -2.36 -10.83 -2.71
N PHE A 148 -3.13 -9.85 -2.22
CA PHE A 148 -3.23 -9.61 -0.78
C PHE A 148 -3.86 -10.80 -0.09
N LEU A 149 -3.31 -11.17 1.06
CA LEU A 149 -3.74 -12.33 1.83
C LEU A 149 -4.39 -11.92 3.15
N PRO A 150 -5.57 -12.49 3.49
CA PRO A 150 -6.20 -12.26 4.79
C PRO A 150 -5.47 -13.03 5.88
N ILE A 151 -5.20 -12.39 7.02
CA ILE A 151 -4.67 -13.08 8.20
C ILE A 151 -5.67 -12.98 9.35
N ASP A 152 -6.07 -14.14 9.85
CA ASP A 152 -6.82 -14.28 11.08
C ASP A 152 -5.83 -14.38 12.24
N ARG A 153 -5.79 -13.35 13.07
CA ARG A 153 -4.84 -13.22 14.18
C ARG A 153 -5.30 -13.93 15.44
N GLU A 154 -6.58 -14.22 15.52
CA GLU A 154 -7.19 -14.88 16.66
C GLU A 154 -7.09 -16.41 16.56
N ASN A 155 -6.86 -16.91 15.32
CA ASN A 155 -6.73 -18.34 15.06
C ASN A 155 -5.34 -18.67 14.49
N ALA A 156 -4.48 -19.26 15.31
CA ALA A 156 -3.11 -19.60 14.95
C ALA A 156 -3.02 -20.56 13.74
N ARG A 157 -3.98 -21.48 13.58
CA ARG A 157 -4.02 -22.42 12.44
C ARG A 157 -4.31 -21.69 11.14
N ASN A 158 -5.30 -20.77 11.15
CA ASN A 158 -5.63 -19.95 10.01
C ASN A 158 -4.49 -18.99 9.65
N ALA A 159 -3.85 -18.39 10.67
CA ALA A 159 -2.67 -17.55 10.46
C ALA A 159 -1.53 -18.33 9.79
N LEU A 160 -1.28 -19.59 10.21
CA LEU A 160 -0.24 -20.44 9.59
C LEU A 160 -0.55 -20.74 8.12
N THR A 161 -1.82 -20.95 7.76
CA THR A 161 -2.23 -21.15 6.37
C THR A 161 -1.89 -19.93 5.52
N THR A 162 -2.17 -18.70 6.01
CA THR A 162 -1.82 -17.46 5.34
C THR A 162 -0.30 -17.28 5.21
N ILE A 163 0.46 -17.59 6.26
CA ILE A 163 1.93 -17.54 6.24
C ILE A 163 2.48 -18.48 5.17
N ASN A 164 1.96 -19.70 5.07
CA ASN A 164 2.37 -20.68 4.07
C ASN A 164 2.01 -20.20 2.65
N ALA A 165 0.82 -19.65 2.46
CA ALA A 165 0.40 -19.09 1.16
C ALA A 165 1.30 -17.94 0.71
N ALA A 166 1.63 -17.00 1.61
CA ALA A 166 2.55 -15.91 1.31
C ALA A 166 3.96 -16.44 0.94
N ALA A 167 4.49 -17.38 1.72
CA ALA A 167 5.79 -17.99 1.42
C ALA A 167 5.80 -18.74 0.08
N ASN A 168 4.69 -19.37 -0.31
CA ASN A 168 4.56 -20.04 -1.60
C ASN A 168 4.57 -19.06 -2.77
N LEU A 169 3.85 -17.92 -2.65
CA LEU A 169 3.83 -16.88 -3.69
C LEU A 169 5.21 -16.22 -3.85
N ILE A 170 5.94 -16.00 -2.77
CA ILE A 170 7.33 -15.53 -2.81
C ILE A 170 8.23 -16.54 -3.54
N ARG A 171 8.17 -17.83 -3.17
CA ARG A 171 8.99 -18.89 -3.81
C ARG A 171 8.66 -19.10 -5.28
N ALA A 172 7.41 -18.83 -5.68
CA ALA A 172 6.97 -18.88 -7.07
C ALA A 172 7.32 -17.58 -7.84
N HIS A 173 8.10 -16.66 -7.24
CA HIS A 173 8.48 -15.38 -7.84
C HIS A 173 7.30 -14.54 -8.34
N VAL A 174 6.16 -14.62 -7.63
CA VAL A 174 4.96 -13.84 -7.97
C VAL A 174 5.05 -12.43 -7.41
N CYS A 175 5.44 -12.31 -6.13
CA CYS A 175 5.57 -11.02 -5.45
C CYS A 175 6.28 -11.13 -4.09
N SER A 176 6.83 -10.02 -3.66
CA SER A 176 7.24 -9.75 -2.28
C SER A 176 6.00 -9.54 -1.38
N PHE A 177 6.18 -9.69 -0.08
CA PHE A 177 5.09 -9.43 0.87
C PHE A 177 5.46 -8.35 1.88
N ALA A 178 4.48 -7.54 2.26
CA ALA A 178 4.58 -6.60 3.36
C ALA A 178 3.69 -7.04 4.52
N ILE A 179 4.20 -6.90 5.73
CA ILE A 179 3.47 -7.24 6.95
C ILE A 179 3.77 -6.23 8.07
N TYR A 180 2.78 -5.99 8.90
CA TYR A 180 2.91 -5.25 10.15
C TYR A 180 2.87 -6.23 11.31
N PRO A 181 4.02 -6.59 11.91
CA PRO A 181 4.08 -7.63 12.95
C PRO A 181 3.33 -7.27 14.22
N GLU A 182 3.07 -5.98 14.46
CA GLU A 182 2.22 -5.49 15.55
C GLU A 182 0.78 -6.02 15.46
N GLY A 183 0.36 -6.43 14.29
CA GLY A 183 -0.98 -6.96 14.06
C GLY A 183 -2.10 -5.94 14.17
N THR A 184 -1.89 -4.79 14.77
CA THR A 184 -2.86 -3.69 14.89
C THR A 184 -2.11 -2.35 14.84
N ARG A 185 -2.86 -1.25 14.69
CA ARG A 185 -2.27 0.09 14.68
C ARG A 185 -1.96 0.54 16.10
N SER A 186 -0.74 1.01 16.30
CA SER A 186 -0.39 1.74 17.51
C SER A 186 -1.09 3.11 17.50
N LYS A 187 -1.85 3.41 18.56
CA LYS A 187 -2.46 4.73 18.77
C LYS A 187 -1.52 5.67 19.50
N SER A 188 -0.49 5.13 20.12
CA SER A 188 0.61 5.87 20.74
C SER A 188 1.78 5.97 19.76
N SER A 189 2.79 6.71 20.16
CA SER A 189 4.04 6.74 19.39
C SER A 189 4.90 5.49 19.60
N GLU A 190 4.55 4.57 20.50
CA GLU A 190 5.31 3.38 20.85
C GLU A 190 5.03 2.21 19.91
N LEU A 191 6.02 1.35 19.72
CA LEU A 191 5.85 0.07 19.04
C LEU A 191 5.09 -0.90 19.93
N LEU A 192 4.05 -1.49 19.39
CA LEU A 192 3.33 -2.59 20.07
C LEU A 192 4.17 -3.88 20.04
N PRO A 193 3.87 -4.86 20.94
CA PRO A 193 4.50 -6.17 20.87
C PRO A 193 4.29 -6.83 19.52
N TRP A 194 5.34 -7.45 18.98
CA TRP A 194 5.30 -8.12 17.69
C TRP A 194 4.92 -9.59 17.81
N HIS A 195 4.17 -10.05 16.84
CA HIS A 195 3.91 -11.47 16.63
C HIS A 195 5.09 -12.09 15.88
N ALA A 196 5.97 -12.79 16.58
CA ALA A 196 7.16 -13.44 16.00
C ALA A 196 6.83 -14.40 14.84
N GLY A 197 5.63 -14.98 14.83
CA GLY A 197 5.12 -15.79 13.73
C GLY A 197 5.06 -15.08 12.39
N SER A 198 5.00 -13.74 12.36
CA SER A 198 4.98 -12.93 11.14
C SER A 198 6.24 -13.12 10.31
N LEU A 199 7.41 -13.29 10.95
CA LEU A 199 8.69 -13.42 10.26
C LEU A 199 8.90 -14.82 9.66
N LYS A 200 8.05 -15.81 10.02
CA LYS A 200 8.07 -17.17 9.42
C LYS A 200 7.84 -17.13 7.90
N ILE A 201 7.20 -16.09 7.37
CA ILE A 201 7.04 -15.92 5.93
C ILE A 201 8.42 -15.90 5.25
N ALA A 202 9.33 -15.04 5.72
CA ALA A 202 10.67 -14.92 5.17
C ALA A 202 11.49 -16.20 5.34
N GLN A 203 11.45 -16.81 6.55
CA GLN A 203 12.16 -18.07 6.81
C GLN A 203 11.70 -19.20 5.88
N LYS A 204 10.37 -19.36 5.71
CA LYS A 204 9.80 -20.40 4.85
C LYS A 204 10.05 -20.13 3.37
N ALA A 205 10.07 -18.87 2.98
CA ALA A 205 10.35 -18.48 1.60
C ALA A 205 11.85 -18.51 1.26
N GLY A 206 12.73 -18.38 2.25
CA GLY A 206 14.18 -18.30 2.05
C GLY A 206 14.63 -16.95 1.50
N VAL A 207 13.95 -15.86 1.87
CA VAL A 207 14.20 -14.51 1.35
C VAL A 207 14.67 -13.53 2.43
N PRO A 208 15.32 -12.41 2.06
CA PRO A 208 15.72 -11.38 2.99
C PRO A 208 14.51 -10.67 3.62
N ILE A 209 14.74 -10.05 4.79
CA ILE A 209 13.78 -9.15 5.43
C ILE A 209 14.24 -7.72 5.21
N VAL A 210 13.39 -6.90 4.62
CA VAL A 210 13.59 -5.46 4.48
C VAL A 210 12.87 -4.76 5.64
N VAL A 211 13.62 -4.13 6.52
CA VAL A 211 13.08 -3.41 7.68
C VAL A 211 12.89 -1.95 7.35
N GLY A 212 11.65 -1.48 7.42
CA GLY A 212 11.28 -0.09 7.18
C GLY A 212 10.61 0.56 8.38
N THR A 213 10.65 1.88 8.45
CA THR A 213 9.85 2.67 9.40
C THR A 213 9.01 3.69 8.65
N VAL A 214 7.80 3.96 9.17
CA VAL A 214 6.91 5.01 8.68
C VAL A 214 6.52 5.95 9.82
N GLU A 215 6.57 7.26 9.56
CA GLU A 215 6.24 8.31 10.52
C GLU A 215 5.43 9.42 9.85
N GLY A 216 4.51 10.05 10.58
CA GLY A 216 3.71 11.18 10.09
C GLY A 216 2.37 10.80 9.46
N THR A 217 2.13 9.52 9.18
CA THR A 217 0.87 9.03 8.59
C THR A 217 -0.33 9.17 9.52
N GLU A 218 -0.12 9.16 10.82
CA GLU A 218 -1.15 9.37 11.85
C GLU A 218 -1.78 10.76 11.81
N ARG A 219 -1.05 11.74 11.25
CA ARG A 219 -1.51 13.13 11.15
C ARG A 219 -2.36 13.39 9.90
N ILE A 220 -2.33 12.49 8.90
CA ILE A 220 -2.96 12.73 7.60
C ILE A 220 -4.45 13.02 7.75
N ALA A 221 -5.18 12.16 8.47
CA ALA A 221 -6.63 12.33 8.64
C ALA A 221 -7.02 13.66 9.32
N HIS A 222 -6.15 14.19 10.18
CA HIS A 222 -6.36 15.47 10.85
C HIS A 222 -6.01 16.67 9.97
N ASN A 223 -5.02 16.51 9.10
CA ASN A 223 -4.51 17.59 8.24
C ASN A 223 -5.35 17.82 6.98
N VAL A 224 -6.01 16.78 6.48
CA VAL A 224 -6.83 16.83 5.26
C VAL A 224 -8.10 17.67 5.51
N PRO A 225 -8.49 18.53 4.55
CA PRO A 225 -7.82 18.87 3.28
C PRO A 225 -6.89 20.09 3.38
N TRP A 226 -6.83 20.74 4.54
CA TRP A 226 -6.29 22.10 4.68
C TRP A 226 -4.77 22.15 4.81
N ARG A 227 -4.18 21.15 5.49
CA ARG A 227 -2.75 21.13 5.78
C ARG A 227 -2.03 20.01 5.04
N ARG A 228 -0.80 20.29 4.59
CA ARG A 228 0.08 19.27 4.02
C ARG A 228 0.60 18.36 5.12
N SER A 229 0.63 17.05 4.84
CA SER A 229 1.23 16.06 5.73
C SER A 229 2.59 15.64 5.20
N HIS A 230 3.61 15.73 6.03
CA HIS A 230 4.95 15.21 5.76
C HIS A 230 5.03 13.81 6.33
N VAL A 231 5.32 12.83 5.47
CA VAL A 231 5.45 11.42 5.82
C VAL A 231 6.86 10.97 5.48
N TYR A 232 7.50 10.29 6.42
CA TYR A 232 8.86 9.78 6.28
C TYR A 232 8.81 8.26 6.23
N VAL A 233 9.31 7.70 5.12
CA VAL A 233 9.50 6.25 4.94
C VAL A 233 10.99 6.01 4.83
N ARG A 234 11.53 5.24 5.78
CA ARG A 234 12.97 4.96 5.83
C ARG A 234 13.21 3.46 5.81
N ILE A 235 13.98 3.00 4.83
CA ILE A 235 14.52 1.64 4.82
C ILE A 235 15.73 1.63 5.72
N ARG A 236 15.61 0.95 6.86
CA ARG A 236 16.64 0.94 7.90
C ARG A 236 17.72 -0.10 7.60
N GLU A 237 17.31 -1.32 7.38
CA GLU A 237 18.20 -2.45 7.25
C GLU A 237 17.61 -3.50 6.29
N VAL A 238 18.47 -4.28 5.68
CA VAL A 238 18.12 -5.51 4.97
C VAL A 238 18.84 -6.66 5.64
N ILE A 239 18.09 -7.59 6.20
CA ILE A 239 18.61 -8.79 6.85
C ILE A 239 18.73 -9.87 5.78
N PRO A 240 19.93 -10.37 5.47
CA PRO A 240 20.15 -11.37 4.42
C PRO A 240 19.38 -12.67 4.69
N ALA A 241 18.94 -13.34 3.63
CA ALA A 241 18.21 -14.62 3.71
C ALA A 241 18.97 -15.69 4.52
N ALA A 242 20.29 -15.74 4.42
CA ALA A 242 21.13 -16.65 5.20
C ALA A 242 20.97 -16.41 6.71
N THR A 243 21.01 -15.15 7.16
CA THR A 243 20.79 -14.77 8.56
C THR A 243 19.36 -15.09 9.00
N VAL A 244 18.36 -14.79 8.16
CA VAL A 244 16.95 -15.10 8.45
C VAL A 244 16.74 -16.60 8.65
N LYS A 245 17.40 -17.43 7.86
CA LYS A 245 17.33 -18.90 7.97
C LYS A 245 18.03 -19.44 9.21
N ALA A 246 19.17 -18.85 9.58
CA ALA A 246 20.00 -19.30 10.71
C ALA A 246 19.47 -18.87 12.08
N THR A 247 18.60 -17.85 12.14
CA THR A 247 18.16 -17.23 13.39
C THR A 247 16.70 -17.59 13.68
N THR A 248 16.36 -17.83 14.95
CA THR A 248 14.96 -18.07 15.34
C THR A 248 14.10 -16.83 15.13
N THR A 249 12.80 -17.01 14.82
CA THR A 249 11.89 -15.86 14.64
C THR A 249 11.77 -14.99 15.89
N SER A 250 11.91 -15.56 17.08
CA SER A 250 11.89 -14.80 18.33
C SER A 250 13.11 -13.87 18.45
N ALA A 251 14.31 -14.39 18.21
CA ALA A 251 15.54 -13.60 18.23
C ALA A 251 15.56 -12.50 17.13
N LEU A 252 15.10 -12.84 15.90
CA LEU A 252 14.92 -11.84 14.84
C LEU A 252 13.94 -10.75 15.24
N THR A 253 12.84 -11.12 15.89
CA THR A 253 11.82 -10.14 16.33
C THR A 253 12.40 -9.20 17.36
N GLU A 254 13.13 -9.71 18.34
CA GLU A 254 13.76 -8.91 19.40
C GLU A 254 14.79 -7.94 18.84
N ASP A 255 15.68 -8.40 17.96
CA ASP A 255 16.70 -7.59 17.30
C ASP A 255 16.06 -6.47 16.46
N ILE A 256 15.11 -6.80 15.57
CA ILE A 256 14.45 -5.82 14.72
C ILE A 256 13.65 -4.81 15.55
N CYS A 257 12.90 -5.27 16.55
CA CYS A 257 12.15 -4.37 17.44
C CYS A 257 13.07 -3.42 18.20
N GLY A 258 14.20 -3.90 18.73
CA GLY A 258 15.20 -3.07 19.40
C GLY A 258 15.75 -1.97 18.48
N LYS A 259 16.16 -2.34 17.28
CA LYS A 259 16.65 -1.40 16.26
C LYS A 259 15.58 -0.39 15.84
N MET A 260 14.34 -0.82 15.66
CA MET A 260 13.24 0.08 15.30
C MET A 260 12.88 1.05 16.43
N ARG A 261 12.89 0.62 17.70
CA ARG A 261 12.70 1.50 18.86
C ARG A 261 13.78 2.57 18.90
N ALA A 262 15.04 2.18 18.80
CA ALA A 262 16.16 3.13 18.75
C ALA A 262 16.03 4.12 17.58
N ALA A 263 15.63 3.63 16.40
CA ALA A 263 15.47 4.46 15.21
C ALA A 263 14.28 5.43 15.26
N LEU A 264 13.25 5.13 16.07
CA LEU A 264 12.09 5.98 16.29
C LEU A 264 12.26 6.91 17.51
N GLY A 265 13.42 6.88 18.15
CA GLY A 265 13.74 7.72 19.33
C GLY A 265 12.97 7.32 20.59
N LYS A 266 12.78 6.03 20.82
CA LYS A 266 11.92 5.49 21.87
C LYS A 266 12.54 4.30 22.55
#